data_c280f2f347b8024c06e3783d93626ccc
#
_entry.id   c280f2f347b8024c06e3783d93626ccc
#
_cell.length_a   1.000
_cell.length_b   1.000
_cell.length_c   1.000
_cell.angle_alpha   90.00
_cell.angle_beta   90.00
_cell.angle_gamma   90.00
#
_symmetry.space_group_name_H-M   'P 1'
#
loop_
_entity.id
_entity.type
_entity.pdbx_description
1 polymer ?
#
loop_
_entity_poly.entity_id
_entity_poly.type
_entity_poly.pdbx_seq_one_letter_code
_entity_poly.pdbx_strand_id
1 'polypeptide(L)'
;MEKGDYKKEILNYKKRGFSKIKVDGKYLNIDEFPNLNKKVKHDISIVIDRIVLNSKLGNRLADSIETALKLSDGLLIAEYENETIPKKFRKKESITFSSKFSCPESGFTIEEIEPRLFSFNSPYGACEECEGIGIKLNVDPNLVVPNEKKTIADGAIE
;
A
#
# COMPACT_ATOMS: atom_id res chain seq x y z
N MET A 1 -0.05 7.19 5.79
CA MET A 1 -0.91 6.18 6.43
C MET A 1 -1.10 6.60 7.88
N GLU A 2 -2.26 7.13 8.20
CA GLU A 2 -2.56 7.57 9.55
C GLU A 2 -2.82 6.36 10.46
N LYS A 3 -2.23 6.39 11.65
CA LYS A 3 -2.55 5.48 12.75
C LYS A 3 -3.95 5.87 13.26
N GLY A 4 -5.00 5.46 12.55
CA GLY A 4 -6.34 5.98 12.73
C GLY A 4 -7.30 4.98 13.35
N ASP A 5 -8.35 5.53 13.92
CA ASP A 5 -9.51 4.78 14.40
C ASP A 5 -10.39 4.40 13.18
N TYR A 6 -9.99 3.33 12.46
CA TYR A 6 -10.69 2.80 11.28
C TYR A 6 -12.19 2.56 11.49
N LYS A 7 -12.65 2.53 12.76
CA LYS A 7 -14.06 2.30 13.09
C LYS A 7 -15.00 3.35 12.51
N LYS A 8 -14.59 4.63 12.50
CA LYS A 8 -15.42 5.72 11.93
C LYS A 8 -15.57 5.56 10.42
N GLU A 9 -14.48 5.22 9.74
CA GLU A 9 -14.48 4.98 8.30
C GLU A 9 -15.32 3.76 7.94
N ILE A 10 -15.13 2.65 8.66
CA ILE A 10 -15.92 1.43 8.46
C ILE A 10 -17.42 1.68 8.70
N LEU A 11 -17.80 2.44 9.73
CA LEU A 11 -19.19 2.85 9.95
C LEU A 11 -19.75 3.71 8.81
N ASN A 12 -18.93 4.56 8.20
CA ASN A 12 -19.34 5.34 7.05
C ASN A 12 -19.60 4.44 5.82
N TYR A 13 -18.71 3.47 5.55
CA TYR A 13 -18.93 2.50 4.46
C TYR A 13 -20.17 1.64 4.71
N LYS A 14 -20.43 1.22 5.96
CA LYS A 14 -21.67 0.53 6.31
C LYS A 14 -22.91 1.37 6.00
N LYS A 15 -22.92 2.66 6.36
CA LYS A 15 -24.03 3.58 6.04
C LYS A 15 -24.23 3.76 4.54
N ARG A 16 -23.18 3.60 3.72
CA ARG A 16 -23.22 3.64 2.26
C ARG A 16 -23.68 2.32 1.63
N GLY A 17 -24.00 1.30 2.43
CA GLY A 17 -24.56 0.02 1.98
C GLY A 17 -23.55 -1.10 1.76
N PHE A 18 -22.28 -0.91 2.06
CA PHE A 18 -21.28 -1.97 1.96
C PHE A 18 -21.41 -2.93 3.14
N SER A 19 -21.40 -4.23 2.85
CA SER A 19 -21.62 -5.28 3.86
C SER A 19 -20.39 -6.12 4.16
N LYS A 20 -19.37 -6.11 3.29
CA LYS A 20 -18.19 -6.97 3.40
C LYS A 20 -16.90 -6.18 3.32
N ILE A 21 -15.94 -6.64 4.10
CA ILE A 21 -14.58 -6.10 4.17
C ILE A 21 -13.58 -7.24 4.13
N LYS A 22 -12.35 -6.92 3.74
CA LYS A 22 -11.20 -7.81 3.87
C LYS A 22 -10.20 -7.16 4.81
N VAL A 23 -9.79 -7.87 5.86
CA VAL A 23 -8.83 -7.41 6.86
C VAL A 23 -7.72 -8.44 6.95
N ASP A 24 -6.48 -8.03 6.69
CA ASP A 24 -5.30 -8.90 6.73
C ASP A 24 -5.51 -10.21 5.96
N GLY A 25 -6.09 -10.11 4.77
CA GLY A 25 -6.38 -11.23 3.88
C GLY A 25 -7.66 -12.03 4.20
N LYS A 26 -8.36 -11.74 5.31
CA LYS A 26 -9.60 -12.45 5.71
C LYS A 26 -10.83 -11.64 5.34
N TYR A 27 -11.81 -12.32 4.72
CA TYR A 27 -13.12 -11.72 4.43
C TYR A 27 -14.02 -11.80 5.66
N LEU A 28 -14.59 -10.66 6.03
CA LEU A 28 -15.49 -10.51 7.17
C LEU A 28 -16.74 -9.73 6.78
N ASN A 29 -17.83 -9.89 7.51
CA ASN A 29 -18.92 -8.94 7.45
C ASN A 29 -18.49 -7.62 8.12
N ILE A 30 -18.96 -6.51 7.60
CA ILE A 30 -18.60 -5.19 8.14
C ILE A 30 -19.00 -5.02 9.60
N ASP A 31 -20.05 -5.75 10.03
CA ASP A 31 -20.52 -5.76 11.42
C ASP A 31 -19.58 -6.52 12.38
N GLU A 32 -18.78 -7.42 11.83
CA GLU A 32 -17.81 -8.25 12.56
C GLU A 32 -16.40 -7.64 12.56
N PHE A 33 -16.31 -6.33 12.28
CA PHE A 33 -15.01 -5.65 12.21
C PHE A 33 -14.26 -5.76 13.55
N PRO A 34 -13.07 -6.39 13.56
CA PRO A 34 -12.33 -6.65 14.79
C PRO A 34 -11.72 -5.37 15.38
N ASN A 35 -11.44 -5.41 16.67
CA ASN A 35 -10.64 -4.39 17.32
C ASN A 35 -9.16 -4.58 16.89
N LEU A 36 -8.71 -3.78 15.96
CA LEU A 36 -7.34 -3.85 15.46
C LEU A 36 -6.34 -3.19 16.41
N ASN A 37 -5.13 -3.76 16.47
CA ASN A 37 -4.07 -3.19 17.27
C ASN A 37 -3.49 -1.95 16.57
N LYS A 38 -3.67 -0.78 17.16
CA LYS A 38 -3.22 0.52 16.61
C LYS A 38 -1.69 0.62 16.39
N LYS A 39 -0.90 -0.29 16.99
CA LYS A 39 0.56 -0.30 16.85
C LYS A 39 1.07 -1.10 15.64
N VAL A 40 0.20 -1.87 15.01
CA VAL A 40 0.52 -2.74 13.88
C VAL A 40 -0.11 -2.17 12.62
N LYS A 41 0.55 -2.30 11.48
CA LYS A 41 -0.04 -1.98 10.17
C LYS A 41 -1.02 -3.08 9.79
N HIS A 42 -2.20 -2.71 9.36
CA HIS A 42 -3.24 -3.61 8.89
C HIS A 42 -3.59 -3.30 7.44
N ASP A 43 -3.84 -4.33 6.67
CA ASP A 43 -4.37 -4.22 5.31
C ASP A 43 -5.90 -4.33 5.37
N ILE A 44 -6.59 -3.24 5.02
CA ILE A 44 -8.04 -3.16 5.08
C ILE A 44 -8.57 -2.76 3.71
N SER A 45 -9.41 -3.60 3.13
CA SER A 45 -10.05 -3.33 1.83
C SER A 45 -11.56 -3.49 1.94
N ILE A 46 -12.32 -2.62 1.27
CA ILE A 46 -13.78 -2.73 1.16
C ILE A 46 -14.12 -3.60 -0.04
N VAL A 47 -14.97 -4.59 0.16
CA VAL A 47 -15.46 -5.43 -0.93
C VAL A 47 -16.65 -4.73 -1.58
N ILE A 48 -16.48 -4.31 -2.82
CA ILE A 48 -17.49 -3.59 -3.58
C ILE A 48 -18.54 -4.56 -4.12
N ASP A 49 -18.08 -5.62 -4.81
CA ASP A 49 -18.97 -6.61 -5.38
C ASP A 49 -18.27 -7.98 -5.49
N ARG A 50 -19.08 -9.02 -5.63
CA ARG A 50 -18.63 -10.38 -5.96
C ARG A 50 -19.34 -10.84 -7.21
N ILE A 51 -18.59 -10.95 -8.27
CA ILE A 51 -19.10 -11.16 -9.63
C ILE A 51 -18.69 -12.56 -10.11
N VAL A 52 -19.64 -13.25 -10.71
CA VAL A 52 -19.39 -14.46 -11.51
C VAL A 52 -19.42 -14.06 -12.98
N LEU A 53 -18.31 -14.22 -13.67
CA LEU A 53 -18.20 -13.88 -15.08
C LEU A 53 -19.05 -14.82 -15.92
N ASN A 54 -20.06 -14.27 -16.60
CA ASN A 54 -20.92 -14.97 -17.55
C ASN A 54 -21.41 -14.01 -18.64
N SER A 55 -21.99 -14.56 -19.70
CA SER A 55 -22.49 -13.77 -20.86
C SER A 55 -23.65 -12.81 -20.53
N LYS A 56 -24.28 -12.96 -19.36
CA LYS A 56 -25.44 -12.15 -18.92
C LYS A 56 -25.04 -11.01 -17.96
N LEU A 57 -23.74 -10.78 -17.77
CA LEU A 57 -23.22 -9.83 -16.78
C LEU A 57 -23.65 -8.37 -17.05
N GLY A 58 -23.83 -8.01 -18.33
CA GLY A 58 -24.21 -6.66 -18.75
C GLY A 58 -23.22 -5.60 -18.24
N ASN A 59 -23.75 -4.47 -17.78
CA ASN A 59 -22.96 -3.35 -17.30
C ASN A 59 -22.50 -3.49 -15.83
N ARG A 60 -22.94 -4.53 -15.11
CA ARG A 60 -22.67 -4.70 -13.68
C ARG A 60 -21.17 -4.63 -13.32
N LEU A 61 -20.32 -5.21 -14.16
CA LEU A 61 -18.87 -5.14 -13.95
C LEU A 61 -18.37 -3.71 -14.07
N ALA A 62 -18.79 -2.97 -15.08
CA ALA A 62 -18.39 -1.58 -15.29
C ALA A 62 -18.85 -0.70 -14.13
N ASP A 63 -20.10 -0.84 -13.67
CA ASP A 63 -20.67 -0.09 -12.55
C ASP A 63 -19.89 -0.36 -11.24
N SER A 64 -19.50 -1.62 -11.00
CA SER A 64 -18.73 -2.01 -9.83
C SER A 64 -17.30 -1.46 -9.86
N ILE A 65 -16.65 -1.46 -11.04
CA ILE A 65 -15.33 -0.86 -11.25
C ILE A 65 -15.40 0.65 -11.01
N GLU A 66 -16.37 1.34 -11.62
CA GLU A 66 -16.54 2.78 -11.44
C GLU A 66 -16.77 3.15 -9.97
N THR A 67 -17.60 2.37 -9.28
CA THR A 67 -17.86 2.57 -7.84
C THR A 67 -16.59 2.38 -7.02
N ALA A 68 -15.80 1.35 -7.31
CA ALA A 68 -14.55 1.08 -6.63
C ALA A 68 -13.55 2.22 -6.83
N LEU A 69 -13.33 2.66 -8.07
CA LEU A 69 -12.40 3.75 -8.39
C LEU A 69 -12.80 5.07 -7.75
N LYS A 70 -14.10 5.38 -7.72
CA LYS A 70 -14.62 6.60 -7.03
C LYS A 70 -14.41 6.57 -5.52
N LEU A 71 -14.52 5.39 -4.91
CA LEU A 71 -14.40 5.22 -3.46
C LEU A 71 -12.96 5.27 -2.97
N SER A 72 -12.03 4.77 -3.76
CA SER A 72 -10.63 4.59 -3.42
C SER A 72 -9.71 5.65 -3.99
N ASP A 73 -10.28 6.70 -4.56
CA ASP A 73 -9.50 7.74 -5.26
C ASP A 73 -8.62 7.17 -6.39
N GLY A 74 -9.20 6.20 -7.12
CA GLY A 74 -8.62 5.68 -8.33
C GLY A 74 -7.86 4.36 -8.20
N LEU A 75 -7.91 3.66 -7.07
CA LEU A 75 -7.28 2.37 -6.87
C LEU A 75 -8.32 1.24 -6.79
N LEU A 76 -8.09 0.14 -7.52
CA LEU A 76 -8.94 -1.04 -7.53
C LEU A 76 -8.10 -2.32 -7.43
N ILE A 77 -8.51 -3.26 -6.61
CA ILE A 77 -7.94 -4.59 -6.55
C ILE A 77 -9.00 -5.60 -7.02
N ALA A 78 -8.72 -6.31 -8.10
CA ALA A 78 -9.53 -7.43 -8.57
C ALA A 78 -8.92 -8.74 -8.10
N GLU A 79 -9.64 -9.49 -7.27
CA GLU A 79 -9.25 -10.84 -6.88
C GLU A 79 -10.08 -11.85 -7.66
N TYR A 80 -9.45 -12.85 -8.23
CA TYR A 80 -10.13 -13.86 -9.03
C TYR A 80 -9.63 -15.27 -8.68
N GLU A 81 -10.50 -16.23 -8.93
CA GLU A 81 -10.19 -17.65 -8.84
C GLU A 81 -10.40 -18.29 -10.21
N ASN A 82 -9.44 -19.09 -10.67
CA ASN A 82 -9.59 -19.83 -11.90
C ASN A 82 -10.49 -21.06 -11.66
N GLU A 83 -11.69 -21.04 -12.21
CA GLU A 83 -12.67 -22.14 -12.05
C GLU A 83 -12.29 -23.41 -12.79
N THR A 84 -11.39 -23.35 -13.76
CA THR A 84 -10.90 -24.54 -14.47
C THR A 84 -10.02 -25.42 -13.59
N ILE A 85 -9.48 -24.87 -12.51
CA ILE A 85 -8.65 -25.59 -11.54
C ILE A 85 -9.55 -26.22 -10.46
N PRO A 86 -9.33 -27.51 -10.08
CA PRO A 86 -10.07 -28.13 -8.99
C PRO A 86 -9.97 -27.32 -7.68
N LYS A 87 -11.07 -27.16 -6.95
CA LYS A 87 -11.18 -26.30 -5.75
C LYS A 87 -10.01 -26.46 -4.76
N LYS A 88 -9.51 -27.70 -4.60
CA LYS A 88 -8.40 -28.00 -3.69
C LYS A 88 -7.08 -27.30 -4.05
N PHE A 89 -6.89 -26.95 -5.33
CA PHE A 89 -5.65 -26.35 -5.84
C PHE A 89 -5.84 -24.91 -6.30
N ARG A 90 -7.06 -24.34 -6.18
CA ARG A 90 -7.32 -22.94 -6.54
C ARG A 90 -6.57 -22.02 -5.63
N LYS A 91 -5.81 -21.12 -6.22
CA LYS A 91 -5.21 -19.97 -5.52
C LYS A 91 -5.98 -18.73 -5.94
N LYS A 92 -6.18 -17.83 -5.00
CA LYS A 92 -6.65 -16.48 -5.31
C LYS A 92 -5.50 -15.70 -5.88
N GLU A 93 -5.72 -15.14 -7.03
CA GLU A 93 -4.79 -14.22 -7.68
C GLU A 93 -5.40 -12.82 -7.59
N SER A 94 -4.56 -11.81 -7.54
CA SER A 94 -5.00 -10.42 -7.47
C SER A 94 -4.29 -9.59 -8.51
N ILE A 95 -5.05 -8.68 -9.13
CA ILE A 95 -4.52 -7.67 -10.04
C ILE A 95 -4.91 -6.31 -9.48
N THR A 96 -3.95 -5.42 -9.37
CA THR A 96 -4.18 -4.03 -8.97
C THR A 96 -4.33 -3.17 -10.21
N PHE A 97 -5.41 -2.41 -10.26
CA PHE A 97 -5.66 -1.40 -11.27
C PHE A 97 -5.65 -0.02 -10.63
N SER A 98 -5.10 0.94 -11.33
CA SER A 98 -5.15 2.34 -10.92
C SER A 98 -5.59 3.21 -12.09
N SER A 99 -6.48 4.16 -11.82
CA SER A 99 -6.77 5.24 -12.77
C SER A 99 -5.70 6.35 -12.72
N LYS A 100 -4.83 6.29 -11.72
CA LYS A 100 -3.61 7.09 -11.59
C LYS A 100 -2.41 6.23 -12.02
N PHE A 101 -1.24 6.82 -12.15
CA PHE A 101 -0.03 6.14 -12.63
C PHE A 101 0.45 5.09 -11.62
N SER A 102 0.15 3.83 -11.88
CA SER A 102 0.51 2.71 -11.02
C SER A 102 1.19 1.61 -11.84
N CYS A 103 2.25 1.05 -11.28
CA CYS A 103 2.90 -0.12 -11.85
C CYS A 103 2.23 -1.39 -11.31
N PRO A 104 1.59 -2.23 -12.14
CA PRO A 104 0.91 -3.43 -11.67
C PRO A 104 1.85 -4.50 -11.12
N GLU A 105 3.14 -4.50 -11.51
CA GLU A 105 4.12 -5.48 -11.08
C GLU A 105 4.73 -5.13 -9.72
N SER A 106 5.13 -3.87 -9.53
CA SER A 106 5.78 -3.42 -8.29
C SER A 106 4.81 -2.89 -7.25
N GLY A 107 3.56 -2.59 -7.62
CA GLY A 107 2.60 -1.89 -6.78
C GLY A 107 2.92 -0.41 -6.55
N PHE A 108 3.98 0.09 -7.19
CA PHE A 108 4.36 1.49 -7.08
C PHE A 108 3.29 2.37 -7.74
N THR A 109 2.78 3.33 -7.01
CA THR A 109 1.73 4.27 -7.46
C THR A 109 2.22 5.69 -7.28
N ILE A 110 2.13 6.49 -8.34
CA ILE A 110 2.33 7.93 -8.29
C ILE A 110 0.94 8.56 -8.15
N GLU A 111 0.66 9.25 -7.05
CA GLU A 111 -0.65 9.85 -6.79
C GLU A 111 -0.97 10.93 -7.82
N GLU A 112 -0.03 11.83 -8.08
CA GLU A 112 -0.18 12.92 -9.05
C GLU A 112 1.19 13.27 -9.64
N ILE A 113 1.26 13.45 -10.98
CA ILE A 113 2.50 13.89 -11.63
C ILE A 113 2.55 15.42 -11.59
N GLU A 114 3.30 15.94 -10.63
CA GLU A 114 3.57 17.36 -10.48
C GLU A 114 5.04 17.68 -10.71
N PRO A 115 5.39 18.92 -11.12
CA PRO A 115 6.79 19.30 -11.31
C PRO A 115 7.69 19.08 -10.08
N ARG A 116 7.12 19.16 -8.87
CA ARG A 116 7.83 18.90 -7.61
C ARG A 116 8.34 17.46 -7.45
N LEU A 117 7.73 16.48 -8.12
CA LEU A 117 8.21 15.08 -8.14
C LEU A 117 9.54 14.91 -8.87
N PHE A 118 9.86 15.83 -9.78
CA PHE A 118 11.10 15.80 -10.57
C PHE A 118 12.19 16.71 -9.98
N SER A 119 11.90 17.35 -8.86
CA SER A 119 12.83 18.25 -8.20
C SER A 119 13.56 17.54 -7.07
N PHE A 120 14.87 17.39 -7.18
CA PHE A 120 15.72 16.84 -6.11
C PHE A 120 15.78 17.74 -4.86
N ASN A 121 15.34 18.99 -4.99
CA ASN A 121 15.23 19.96 -3.88
C ASN A 121 13.84 19.95 -3.22
N SER A 122 12.97 19.03 -3.60
CA SER A 122 11.64 18.83 -3.02
C SER A 122 11.61 17.52 -2.23
N PRO A 123 11.02 17.46 -1.05
CA PRO A 123 10.87 16.23 -0.28
C PRO A 123 10.14 15.11 -1.04
N TYR A 124 9.33 15.47 -2.06
CA TYR A 124 8.58 14.53 -2.89
C TYR A 124 9.40 13.91 -4.02
N GLY A 125 10.44 14.59 -4.49
CA GLY A 125 11.29 14.14 -5.61
C GLY A 125 12.73 13.85 -5.19
N ALA A 126 13.11 14.18 -3.97
CA ALA A 126 14.42 13.89 -3.44
C ALA A 126 14.59 12.39 -3.17
N CYS A 127 15.79 11.88 -3.38
CA CYS A 127 16.14 10.53 -2.97
C CYS A 127 16.11 10.42 -1.45
N GLU A 128 15.41 9.40 -0.92
CA GLU A 128 15.28 9.18 0.53
C GLU A 128 16.62 8.91 1.24
N GLU A 129 17.63 8.40 0.50
CA GLU A 129 18.94 8.10 1.08
C GLU A 129 19.89 9.29 1.17
N CYS A 130 19.84 10.21 0.20
CA CYS A 130 20.76 11.35 0.13
C CYS A 130 20.04 12.71 0.23
N GLU A 131 18.71 12.70 0.41
CA GLU A 131 17.87 13.91 0.53
C GLU A 131 18.09 14.91 -0.63
N GLY A 132 18.41 14.40 -1.82
CA GLY A 132 18.65 15.20 -3.01
C GLY A 132 20.07 15.70 -3.21
N ILE A 133 20.99 15.41 -2.30
CA ILE A 133 22.41 15.87 -2.33
C ILE A 133 23.22 15.07 -3.39
N GLY A 134 22.80 13.84 -3.71
CA GLY A 134 23.48 12.97 -4.70
C GLY A 134 24.66 12.20 -4.14
N ILE A 135 25.07 12.45 -2.90
CA ILE A 135 26.15 11.75 -2.20
C ILE A 135 25.67 11.35 -0.80
N LYS A 136 26.18 10.22 -0.31
CA LYS A 136 25.94 9.75 1.06
C LYS A 136 27.23 9.90 1.85
N LEU A 137 27.17 10.68 2.92
CA LEU A 137 28.29 10.83 3.84
C LEU A 137 28.23 9.67 4.83
N ASN A 138 29.26 8.85 4.82
CA ASN A 138 29.45 7.80 5.81
C ASN A 138 30.66 8.13 6.66
N VAL A 139 30.55 7.91 7.95
CA VAL A 139 31.70 7.99 8.86
C VAL A 139 32.53 6.72 8.67
N ASP A 140 33.78 6.86 8.26
CA ASP A 140 34.71 5.74 8.20
C ASP A 140 35.35 5.57 9.60
N PRO A 141 35.12 4.44 10.28
CA PRO A 141 35.68 4.19 11.60
C PRO A 141 37.22 4.27 11.63
N ASN A 142 37.89 3.89 10.53
CA ASN A 142 39.35 3.90 10.44
C ASN A 142 39.91 5.33 10.33
N LEU A 143 39.12 6.27 9.82
CA LEU A 143 39.50 7.69 9.79
C LEU A 143 39.23 8.35 11.15
N VAL A 144 38.22 7.89 11.90
CA VAL A 144 37.92 8.42 13.22
C VAL A 144 38.89 7.88 14.28
N VAL A 145 39.27 6.59 14.17
CA VAL A 145 40.19 5.92 15.09
C VAL A 145 41.33 5.29 14.26
N PRO A 146 42.31 6.11 13.82
CA PRO A 146 43.40 5.61 12.98
C PRO A 146 44.35 4.67 13.71
N ASN A 147 44.33 4.66 15.04
CA ASN A 147 45.16 3.76 15.83
C ASN A 147 44.40 3.20 17.04
N GLU A 148 43.85 2.00 16.89
CA GLU A 148 43.11 1.28 17.94
C GLU A 148 43.96 0.94 19.20
N LYS A 149 45.30 1.05 19.12
CA LYS A 149 46.19 0.74 20.25
C LYS A 149 46.38 1.92 21.18
N LYS A 150 45.93 3.11 20.81
CA LYS A 150 45.98 4.29 21.65
C LYS A 150 44.71 4.38 22.50
N THR A 151 44.86 4.95 23.70
CA THR A 151 43.71 5.33 24.53
C THR A 151 43.11 6.66 24.02
N ILE A 152 41.86 6.93 24.38
CA ILE A 152 41.22 8.20 24.03
C ILE A 152 42.04 9.39 24.61
N ALA A 153 42.61 9.23 25.81
CA ALA A 153 43.46 10.24 26.44
C ALA A 153 44.78 10.48 25.69
N ASP A 154 45.28 9.46 24.96
CA ASP A 154 46.51 9.53 24.17
C ASP A 154 46.24 9.92 22.69
N GLY A 155 45.01 10.38 22.39
CA GLY A 155 44.64 10.84 21.06
C GLY A 155 44.36 9.69 20.09
N ALA A 156 43.51 8.74 20.49
CA ALA A 156 43.02 7.67 19.61
C ALA A 156 42.00 8.20 18.59
N ILE A 157 41.32 9.28 18.87
CA ILE A 157 40.31 9.95 18.01
C ILE A 157 40.96 11.24 17.47
N GLU A 158 40.88 11.40 16.16
CA GLU A 158 41.31 12.60 15.43
C GLU A 158 40.20 13.64 15.31
#